data_2315c110e07d50285a5ccb172cfeea46
#
_entry.id   2315c110e07d50285a5ccb172cfeea46
#
_cell.length_a   1.000
_cell.length_b   1.000
_cell.length_c   1.000
_cell.angle_alpha   90.00
_cell.angle_beta   90.00
_cell.angle_gamma   90.00
#
_symmetry.space_group_name_H-M   'P 1'
#
loop_
_entity.id
_entity.type
_entity.pdbx_description
1 polymer ?
#
loop_
_entity_poly.entity_id
_entity_poly.type
_entity_poly.pdbx_seq_one_letter_code
_entity_poly.pdbx_strand_id
1 'polypeptide(L)'
;MQSIALICHPTTRCDAVRSMQVEVRTAPPKTLELRYVLEGDIARLLIPAESTPQRADKLWQHTCFEAFVGAMETAGYYEFNFSPSTKWAAYQFSAYREGMAALDAAQPPRISVHRDIDRLTLEASIDFGPLRLPLENSDLRLALSAVIEDVNPTLSYWAVAHPAGKPDFHHAVNFALTLSPTPTLPRVRGREKKTK
;
A
#
# COMPACT_ATOMS: atom_id res chain seq x y z
N MET A 1 0.57 -7.75 -13.96
CA MET A 1 0.26 -6.43 -13.37
C MET A 1 -1.25 -6.32 -13.33
N GLN A 2 -1.82 -6.05 -12.19
CA GLN A 2 -3.28 -5.88 -12.00
C GLN A 2 -3.53 -4.40 -11.69
N SER A 3 -4.46 -3.76 -12.42
CA SER A 3 -4.90 -2.38 -12.15
C SER A 3 -6.24 -2.40 -11.40
N ILE A 4 -6.33 -1.63 -10.33
CA ILE A 4 -7.44 -1.61 -9.39
C ILE A 4 -7.87 -0.17 -9.19
N ALA A 5 -9.16 0.11 -9.38
CA ALA A 5 -9.72 1.43 -9.07
C ALA A 5 -9.95 1.58 -7.57
N LEU A 6 -9.55 2.71 -7.01
CA LEU A 6 -9.97 3.14 -5.67
C LEU A 6 -11.21 4.02 -5.80
N ILE A 7 -12.16 3.79 -4.91
CA ILE A 7 -13.45 4.49 -4.86
C ILE A 7 -13.39 5.55 -3.76
N CYS A 8 -13.84 6.76 -4.05
CA CYS A 8 -13.99 7.79 -3.03
C CYS A 8 -15.14 7.45 -2.08
N HIS A 9 -14.91 7.59 -0.78
CA HIS A 9 -15.98 7.42 0.21
C HIS A 9 -17.10 8.45 -0.01
N PRO A 10 -18.39 8.05 -0.04
CA PRO A 10 -19.48 8.90 -0.47
C PRO A 10 -19.71 10.15 0.41
N THR A 11 -19.27 10.11 1.68
CA THR A 11 -19.40 11.25 2.61
C THR A 11 -18.23 12.23 2.59
N THR A 12 -17.17 11.94 1.81
CA THR A 12 -15.93 12.74 1.79
C THR A 12 -15.48 13.05 0.37
N ARG A 13 -16.41 13.41 -0.50
CA ARG A 13 -16.12 13.67 -1.92
C ARG A 13 -15.07 14.78 -2.09
N CYS A 14 -14.21 14.61 -3.08
CA CYS A 14 -13.24 15.59 -3.53
C CYS A 14 -13.40 15.78 -5.04
N ASP A 15 -13.93 16.92 -5.46
CA ASP A 15 -14.17 17.22 -6.88
C ASP A 15 -12.86 17.50 -7.64
N ALA A 16 -11.76 17.73 -6.93
CA ALA A 16 -10.44 17.90 -7.55
C ALA A 16 -9.88 16.57 -8.09
N VAL A 17 -10.32 15.41 -7.57
CA VAL A 17 -9.86 14.09 -8.01
C VAL A 17 -10.91 13.45 -8.93
N ARG A 18 -10.53 13.18 -10.18
CA ARG A 18 -11.38 12.51 -11.17
C ARG A 18 -11.35 10.99 -11.04
N SER A 19 -10.16 10.45 -10.86
CA SER A 19 -9.94 9.01 -10.74
C SER A 19 -8.71 8.69 -9.91
N MET A 20 -8.70 7.50 -9.31
CA MET A 20 -7.54 6.93 -8.64
C MET A 20 -7.45 5.44 -8.95
N GLN A 21 -6.28 5.01 -9.37
CA GLN A 21 -5.99 3.61 -9.67
C GLN A 21 -4.69 3.19 -9.00
N VAL A 22 -4.58 1.90 -8.71
CA VAL A 22 -3.34 1.30 -8.20
C VAL A 22 -2.99 0.10 -9.07
N GLU A 23 -1.78 0.12 -9.61
CA GLU A 23 -1.20 -1.05 -10.25
C GLU A 23 -0.41 -1.83 -9.21
N VAL A 24 -0.69 -3.14 -9.14
CA VAL A 24 -0.09 -4.05 -8.16
C VAL A 24 0.73 -5.10 -8.88
N ARG A 25 1.96 -5.31 -8.41
CA ARG A 25 2.85 -6.36 -8.88
C ARG A 25 3.63 -6.95 -7.72
N THR A 26 3.81 -8.27 -7.75
CA THR A 26 4.80 -8.95 -6.91
C THR A 26 6.07 -9.21 -7.71
N ALA A 27 7.21 -9.00 -7.11
CA ALA A 27 8.53 -9.27 -7.70
C ALA A 27 9.36 -10.20 -6.80
N PRO A 28 10.09 -11.16 -7.39
CA PRO A 28 10.99 -12.00 -6.62
C PRO A 28 12.09 -11.18 -5.92
N PRO A 29 12.58 -11.62 -4.74
CA PRO A 29 12.10 -12.81 -4.03
C PRO A 29 10.83 -12.59 -3.22
N LYS A 30 10.54 -11.40 -2.71
CA LYS A 30 9.44 -11.12 -1.77
C LYS A 30 9.10 -9.62 -1.75
N THR A 31 8.97 -9.01 -2.92
CA THR A 31 8.72 -7.57 -3.05
C THR A 31 7.30 -7.32 -3.55
N LEU A 32 6.59 -6.40 -2.90
CA LEU A 32 5.36 -5.81 -3.40
C LEU A 32 5.68 -4.46 -4.03
N GLU A 33 5.30 -4.28 -5.28
CA GLU A 33 5.41 -3.02 -6.01
C GLU A 33 4.01 -2.46 -6.25
N LEU A 34 3.82 -1.21 -5.87
CA LEU A 34 2.57 -0.47 -5.97
C LEU A 34 2.83 0.80 -6.78
N ARG A 35 1.94 1.09 -7.72
CA ARG A 35 1.95 2.35 -8.46
C ARG A 35 0.57 2.99 -8.37
N TYR A 36 0.43 3.99 -7.51
CA TYR A 36 -0.77 4.81 -7.38
C TYR A 36 -0.77 5.88 -8.46
N VAL A 37 -1.88 6.00 -9.18
CA VAL A 37 -2.09 7.02 -10.20
C VAL A 37 -3.37 7.78 -9.84
N LEU A 38 -3.22 9.02 -9.45
CA LEU A 38 -4.31 9.96 -9.20
C LEU A 38 -4.41 10.92 -10.39
N GLU A 39 -5.58 11.03 -10.98
CA GLU A 39 -5.89 12.00 -12.03
C GLU A 39 -6.86 13.05 -11.51
N GLY A 40 -6.60 14.31 -11.78
CA GLY A 40 -7.43 15.40 -11.29
C GLY A 40 -6.78 16.76 -11.46
N ASP A 41 -7.30 17.76 -10.80
CA ASP A 41 -6.72 19.09 -10.66
C ASP A 41 -5.72 19.10 -9.50
N ILE A 42 -4.46 18.78 -9.84
CA ILE A 42 -3.40 18.61 -8.83
C ILE A 42 -3.09 19.93 -8.11
N ALA A 43 -3.35 21.07 -8.75
CA ALA A 43 -3.12 22.38 -8.12
C ALA A 43 -4.08 22.64 -6.93
N ARG A 44 -5.21 21.96 -6.87
CA ARG A 44 -6.17 22.04 -5.78
C ARG A 44 -5.88 21.06 -4.62
N LEU A 45 -4.83 20.28 -4.70
CA LEU A 45 -4.48 19.30 -3.68
C LEU A 45 -3.28 19.77 -2.84
N LEU A 46 -3.34 19.53 -1.54
CA LEU A 46 -2.20 19.70 -0.64
C LEU A 46 -1.30 18.46 -0.74
N ILE A 47 -0.30 18.55 -1.59
CA ILE A 47 0.68 17.49 -1.79
C ILE A 47 1.94 17.83 -0.99
N PRO A 48 2.30 17.03 0.05
CA PRO A 48 3.52 17.23 0.82
C PRO A 48 4.75 17.31 -0.08
N ALA A 49 5.56 18.35 0.12
CA ALA A 49 6.79 18.53 -0.65
C ALA A 49 7.79 17.40 -0.38
N GLU A 50 8.51 17.01 -1.43
CA GLU A 50 9.54 15.98 -1.34
C GLU A 50 10.63 16.37 -0.33
N SER A 51 11.11 15.41 0.43
CA SER A 51 12.11 15.58 1.49
C SER A 51 13.02 14.35 1.57
N THR A 52 13.99 14.36 2.45
CA THR A 52 14.80 13.17 2.71
C THR A 52 13.91 12.01 3.19
N PRO A 53 14.01 10.81 2.57
CA PRO A 53 13.27 9.64 3.01
C PRO A 53 13.56 9.32 4.49
N GLN A 54 12.52 9.29 5.31
CA GLN A 54 12.62 8.94 6.72
C GLN A 54 11.30 8.41 7.25
N ARG A 55 11.37 7.65 8.33
CA ARG A 55 10.17 7.24 9.06
C ARG A 55 9.52 8.46 9.74
N ALA A 56 8.20 8.56 9.63
CA ALA A 56 7.39 9.57 10.31
C ALA A 56 6.01 9.02 10.64
N ASP A 57 5.49 9.34 11.82
CA ASP A 57 4.15 8.93 12.22
C ASP A 57 3.06 9.89 11.72
N LYS A 58 1.81 9.42 11.72
CA LYS A 58 0.61 10.22 11.42
C LYS A 58 0.56 10.78 10.00
N LEU A 59 1.17 10.10 9.04
CA LEU A 59 1.16 10.53 7.63
C LEU A 59 -0.26 10.60 7.06
N TRP A 60 -1.18 9.74 7.54
CA TRP A 60 -2.60 9.70 7.17
C TRP A 60 -3.42 10.96 7.55
N GLN A 61 -2.83 11.91 8.29
CA GLN A 61 -3.46 13.20 8.57
C GLN A 61 -3.38 14.19 7.40
N HIS A 62 -2.62 13.84 6.35
CA HIS A 62 -2.41 14.60 5.12
C HIS A 62 -2.53 13.67 3.91
N THR A 63 -2.23 14.18 2.70
CA THR A 63 -2.17 13.33 1.51
C THR A 63 -1.17 12.19 1.73
N CYS A 64 -1.69 10.95 1.76
CA CYS A 64 -0.97 9.73 2.06
C CYS A 64 -1.58 8.55 1.29
N PHE A 65 -0.75 7.64 0.82
CA PHE A 65 -1.15 6.39 0.18
C PHE A 65 -0.83 5.24 1.11
N GLU A 66 -1.70 4.22 1.16
CA GLU A 66 -1.61 3.19 2.19
C GLU A 66 -1.82 1.79 1.61
N ALA A 67 -1.09 0.83 2.15
CA ALA A 67 -1.27 -0.60 1.86
C ALA A 67 -1.34 -1.40 3.16
N PHE A 68 -2.34 -2.28 3.25
CA PHE A 68 -2.51 -3.20 4.37
C PHE A 68 -2.34 -4.63 3.87
N VAL A 69 -1.49 -5.41 4.52
CA VAL A 69 -1.14 -6.76 4.09
C VAL A 69 -1.25 -7.72 5.28
N GLY A 70 -1.99 -8.80 5.11
CA GLY A 70 -2.13 -9.84 6.14
C GLY A 70 -2.18 -11.23 5.51
N ALA A 71 -1.88 -12.26 6.30
CA ALA A 71 -2.14 -13.62 5.88
C ALA A 71 -3.65 -13.90 5.88
N MET A 72 -4.14 -14.72 4.95
CA MET A 72 -5.57 -15.05 4.86
C MET A 72 -6.14 -15.65 6.14
N GLU A 73 -5.34 -16.46 6.83
CA GLU A 73 -5.77 -17.28 7.97
C GLU A 73 -5.55 -16.61 9.34
N THR A 74 -5.06 -15.36 9.37
CA THR A 74 -4.75 -14.66 10.62
C THR A 74 -5.52 -13.35 10.74
N ALA A 75 -5.83 -12.94 11.98
CA ALA A 75 -6.44 -11.64 12.25
C ALA A 75 -5.43 -10.49 12.07
N GLY A 76 -4.14 -10.74 12.30
CA GLY A 76 -3.08 -9.76 12.23
C GLY A 76 -2.78 -9.27 10.82
N TYR A 77 -2.25 -8.06 10.73
CA TYR A 77 -1.83 -7.45 9.46
C TYR A 77 -0.76 -6.39 9.69
N TYR A 78 -0.14 -5.96 8.59
CA TYR A 78 0.79 -4.85 8.52
C TYR A 78 0.15 -3.71 7.74
N GLU A 79 0.46 -2.48 8.16
CA GLU A 79 0.07 -1.24 7.50
C GLU A 79 1.34 -0.50 7.07
N PHE A 80 1.35 -0.04 5.82
CA PHE A 80 2.39 0.80 5.24
C PHE A 80 1.78 2.10 4.77
N ASN A 81 2.39 3.20 5.14
CA ASN A 81 2.00 4.55 4.77
C ASN A 81 3.10 5.19 3.92
N PHE A 82 2.73 5.76 2.78
CA PHE A 82 3.63 6.40 1.82
C PHE A 82 3.17 7.83 1.59
N SER A 83 3.96 8.79 2.05
CA SER A 83 3.72 10.20 1.77
C SER A 83 4.36 10.62 0.44
N PRO A 84 3.75 11.56 -0.32
CA PRO A 84 4.43 12.20 -1.45
C PRO A 84 5.74 12.90 -1.06
N SER A 85 5.93 13.21 0.22
CA SER A 85 7.21 13.73 0.71
C SER A 85 8.34 12.71 0.78
N THR A 86 8.11 11.46 0.35
CA THR A 86 8.97 10.28 0.52
C THR A 86 9.12 9.78 1.97
N LYS A 87 8.49 10.45 2.94
CA LYS A 87 8.36 9.92 4.29
C LYS A 87 7.44 8.71 4.30
N TRP A 88 7.69 7.80 5.24
CA TRP A 88 6.96 6.55 5.34
C TRP A 88 6.71 6.15 6.79
N ALA A 89 5.74 5.28 7.00
CA ALA A 89 5.53 4.57 8.26
C ALA A 89 5.19 3.11 7.98
N ALA A 90 5.50 2.25 8.94
CA ALA A 90 5.07 0.87 8.93
C ALA A 90 4.65 0.46 10.35
N TYR A 91 3.52 -0.23 10.43
CA TYR A 91 2.94 -0.70 11.69
C TYR A 91 2.52 -2.17 11.55
N GLN A 92 2.48 -2.85 12.69
CA GLN A 92 1.86 -4.16 12.81
C GLN A 92 0.65 -4.08 13.72
N PHE A 93 -0.36 -4.88 13.43
CA PHE A 93 -1.56 -5.05 14.23
C PHE A 93 -1.78 -6.53 14.53
N SER A 94 -2.20 -6.85 15.75
CA SER A 94 -2.55 -8.22 16.14
C SER A 94 -3.96 -8.63 15.69
N ALA A 95 -4.87 -7.65 15.60
CA ALA A 95 -6.24 -7.79 15.11
C ALA A 95 -6.75 -6.42 14.63
N TYR A 96 -8.05 -6.35 14.26
CA TYR A 96 -8.68 -5.12 13.80
C TYR A 96 -8.49 -3.98 14.81
N ARG A 97 -7.64 -3.01 14.45
CA ARG A 97 -7.24 -1.83 15.26
C ARG A 97 -6.67 -2.15 16.64
N GLU A 98 -6.21 -3.40 16.87
CA GLU A 98 -5.66 -3.84 18.16
C GLU A 98 -4.16 -4.12 18.05
N GLY A 99 -3.45 -3.91 19.17
CA GLY A 99 -2.04 -4.25 19.29
C GLY A 99 -1.13 -3.49 18.32
N MET A 100 -1.50 -2.25 17.94
CA MET A 100 -0.69 -1.41 17.07
C MET A 100 0.71 -1.23 17.66
N ALA A 101 1.71 -1.58 16.90
CA ALA A 101 3.12 -1.34 17.22
C ALA A 101 3.89 -0.87 15.98
N ALA A 102 4.88 -0.03 16.17
CA ALA A 102 5.79 0.35 15.10
C ALA A 102 6.55 -0.89 14.61
N LEU A 103 6.70 -1.00 13.30
CA LEU A 103 7.44 -2.09 12.68
C LEU A 103 8.90 -1.65 12.43
N ASP A 104 9.73 -1.72 13.48
CA ASP A 104 11.12 -1.26 13.42
C ASP A 104 12.02 -2.14 12.54
N ALA A 105 11.63 -3.41 12.33
CA ALA A 105 12.35 -4.33 11.45
C ALA A 105 12.04 -4.14 9.95
N ALA A 106 11.11 -3.25 9.59
CA ALA A 106 10.81 -3.00 8.19
C ALA A 106 12.01 -2.30 7.52
N GLN A 107 12.40 -2.84 6.36
CA GLN A 107 13.28 -2.08 5.47
C GLN A 107 12.51 -0.84 4.96
N PRO A 108 13.15 0.34 4.88
CA PRO A 108 12.52 1.51 4.30
C PRO A 108 11.96 1.19 2.91
N PRO A 109 10.68 1.46 2.63
CA PRO A 109 10.13 1.31 1.30
C PRO A 109 10.84 2.30 0.36
N ARG A 110 11.08 1.88 -0.89
CA ARG A 110 11.51 2.83 -1.92
C ARG A 110 10.27 3.56 -2.42
N ILE A 111 10.29 4.88 -2.36
CA ILE A 111 9.20 5.73 -2.80
C ILE A 111 9.72 6.68 -3.86
N SER A 112 9.03 6.76 -4.99
CA SER A 112 9.24 7.79 -6.00
C SER A 112 7.92 8.50 -6.33
N VAL A 113 8.00 9.78 -6.63
CA VAL A 113 6.83 10.61 -6.88
C VAL A 113 7.05 11.39 -8.18
N HIS A 114 6.04 11.38 -9.02
CA HIS A 114 6.00 12.20 -10.23
C HIS A 114 4.72 13.02 -10.25
N ARG A 115 4.85 14.32 -10.50
CA ARG A 115 3.74 15.26 -10.50
C ARG A 115 3.67 16.03 -11.81
N ASP A 116 2.54 15.91 -12.49
CA ASP A 116 2.14 16.70 -13.64
C ASP A 116 0.99 17.65 -13.30
N ILE A 117 0.53 18.42 -14.27
CA ILE A 117 -0.57 19.37 -14.09
C ILE A 117 -1.89 18.71 -13.70
N ASP A 118 -2.14 17.51 -14.21
CA ASP A 118 -3.40 16.76 -14.04
C ASP A 118 -3.20 15.34 -13.50
N ARG A 119 -1.98 14.99 -13.08
CA ARG A 119 -1.64 13.65 -12.60
C ARG A 119 -0.60 13.69 -11.48
N LEU A 120 -0.85 12.89 -10.44
CA LEU A 120 0.13 12.53 -9.41
C LEU A 120 0.34 11.02 -9.47
N THR A 121 1.59 10.59 -9.62
CA THR A 121 1.99 9.18 -9.54
C THR A 121 2.89 9.00 -8.33
N LEU A 122 2.57 8.03 -7.48
CA LEU A 122 3.45 7.58 -6.40
C LEU A 122 3.73 6.09 -6.61
N GLU A 123 5.00 5.75 -6.68
CA GLU A 123 5.45 4.36 -6.71
C GLU A 123 6.06 3.99 -5.37
N ALA A 124 5.68 2.83 -4.84
CA ALA A 124 6.22 2.29 -3.60
C ALA A 124 6.64 0.84 -3.78
N SER A 125 7.80 0.48 -3.23
CA SER A 125 8.32 -0.89 -3.26
C SER A 125 8.63 -1.33 -1.84
N ILE A 126 7.97 -2.40 -1.39
CA ILE A 126 8.05 -2.95 -0.03
C ILE A 126 8.74 -4.31 -0.09
N ASP A 127 9.79 -4.50 0.70
CA ASP A 127 10.38 -5.81 0.92
C ASP A 127 9.65 -6.54 2.05
N PHE A 128 9.03 -7.66 1.73
CA PHE A 128 8.36 -8.52 2.70
C PHE A 128 9.30 -9.52 3.39
N GLY A 129 10.56 -9.62 2.96
CA GLY A 129 11.52 -10.58 3.51
C GLY A 129 11.65 -10.55 5.03
N PRO A 130 11.71 -9.37 5.67
CA PRO A 130 11.76 -9.24 7.14
C PRO A 130 10.44 -9.52 7.86
N LEU A 131 9.30 -9.59 7.13
CA LEU A 131 7.98 -9.73 7.73
C LEU A 131 7.64 -11.19 8.02
N ARG A 132 6.86 -11.39 9.08
CA ARG A 132 6.33 -12.72 9.42
C ARG A 132 5.08 -13.04 8.61
N LEU A 133 5.22 -13.08 7.28
CA LEU A 133 4.16 -13.45 6.35
C LEU A 133 4.45 -14.82 5.72
N PRO A 134 3.45 -15.68 5.52
CA PRO A 134 3.62 -17.02 4.93
C PRO A 134 3.74 -16.95 3.39
N LEU A 135 4.71 -16.20 2.90
CA LEU A 135 4.86 -15.81 1.49
C LEU A 135 5.11 -16.96 0.51
N GLU A 136 5.42 -18.15 1.01
CA GLU A 136 5.80 -19.29 0.14
C GLU A 136 4.63 -20.26 -0.11
N ASN A 137 3.66 -20.31 0.82
CA ASN A 137 2.67 -21.37 0.84
C ASN A 137 1.22 -20.89 1.02
N SER A 138 0.97 -19.61 1.19
CA SER A 138 -0.37 -19.09 1.46
C SER A 138 -0.60 -17.76 0.77
N ASP A 139 -1.83 -17.56 0.32
CA ASP A 139 -2.28 -16.28 -0.20
C ASP A 139 -2.27 -15.21 0.90
N LEU A 140 -1.97 -13.98 0.49
CA LEU A 140 -2.09 -12.81 1.34
C LEU A 140 -3.33 -12.01 0.96
N ARG A 141 -3.99 -11.45 1.95
CA ARG A 141 -5.04 -10.45 1.75
C ARG A 141 -4.41 -9.06 1.70
N LEU A 142 -4.87 -8.25 0.78
CA LEU A 142 -4.36 -6.90 0.55
C LEU A 142 -5.51 -5.90 0.54
N ALA A 143 -5.34 -4.77 1.24
CA ALA A 143 -6.17 -3.58 1.10
C ALA A 143 -5.30 -2.41 0.64
N LEU A 144 -5.85 -1.58 -0.23
CA LEU A 144 -5.19 -0.39 -0.77
C LEU A 144 -6.09 0.81 -0.56
N SER A 145 -5.51 1.91 -0.09
CA SER A 145 -6.23 3.13 0.20
C SER A 145 -5.38 4.38 0.00
N ALA A 146 -6.04 5.53 0.07
CA ALA A 146 -5.38 6.82 0.09
C ALA A 146 -6.24 7.85 0.84
N VAL A 147 -5.57 8.75 1.54
CA VAL A 147 -6.13 9.99 2.06
C VAL A 147 -5.63 11.11 1.15
N ILE A 148 -6.54 11.95 0.66
CA ILE A 148 -6.19 13.09 -0.18
C ILE A 148 -6.71 14.36 0.47
N GLU A 149 -5.82 15.31 0.67
CA GLU A 149 -6.11 16.63 1.26
C GLU A 149 -6.29 17.68 0.17
N ASP A 150 -7.41 18.40 0.19
CA ASP A 150 -7.72 19.53 -0.70
C ASP A 150 -7.11 20.82 -0.10
N VAL A 151 -6.84 21.82 -0.92
CA VAL A 151 -6.39 23.17 -0.47
C VAL A 151 -7.40 23.85 0.46
N ASN A 152 -8.69 23.51 0.37
CA ASN A 152 -9.69 23.82 1.38
C ASN A 152 -9.67 22.70 2.42
N PRO A 153 -8.97 22.77 3.54
CA PRO A 153 -8.45 21.67 4.35
C PRO A 153 -9.51 20.60 4.70
N THR A 154 -9.93 19.87 3.67
CA THR A 154 -10.84 18.73 3.75
C THR A 154 -10.12 17.48 3.29
N LEU A 155 -10.38 16.36 3.96
CA LEU A 155 -9.83 15.07 3.61
C LEU A 155 -10.87 14.25 2.85
N SER A 156 -10.45 13.63 1.76
CA SER A 156 -11.20 12.58 1.09
C SER A 156 -10.50 11.23 1.23
N TYR A 157 -11.30 10.17 1.37
CA TYR A 157 -10.83 8.82 1.65
C TYR A 157 -11.15 7.90 0.49
N TRP A 158 -10.12 7.26 -0.04
CA TRP A 158 -10.17 6.41 -1.23
C TRP A 158 -9.74 4.99 -0.88
N ALA A 159 -10.49 3.98 -1.28
CA ALA A 159 -10.17 2.59 -1.01
C ALA A 159 -10.74 1.66 -2.08
N VAL A 160 -10.30 0.40 -2.09
CA VAL A 160 -10.86 -0.65 -2.97
C VAL A 160 -12.35 -0.86 -2.69
N ALA A 161 -12.73 -0.80 -1.40
CA ALA A 161 -14.11 -0.86 -0.93
C ALA A 161 -14.25 -0.01 0.33
N HIS A 162 -15.49 0.31 0.72
CA HIS A 162 -15.77 1.03 1.96
C HIS A 162 -16.85 0.30 2.77
N PRO A 163 -16.71 0.21 4.11
CA PRO A 163 -17.82 -0.18 4.97
C PRO A 163 -18.91 0.89 4.94
N ALA A 164 -20.11 0.53 5.39
CA ALA A 164 -21.15 1.49 5.66
C ALA A 164 -20.76 2.43 6.83
N GLY A 165 -21.14 3.70 6.75
CA GLY A 165 -20.90 4.68 7.80
C GLY A 165 -19.69 5.57 7.55
N LYS A 166 -18.72 5.59 8.45
CA LYS A 166 -17.52 6.43 8.34
C LYS A 166 -16.41 5.71 7.56
N PRO A 167 -15.49 6.44 6.89
CA PRO A 167 -14.31 5.84 6.30
C PRO A 167 -13.52 5.03 7.33
N ASP A 168 -13.16 3.81 6.97
CA ASP A 168 -12.38 2.93 7.83
C ASP A 168 -11.55 1.94 7.00
N PHE A 169 -10.29 2.24 6.79
CA PHE A 169 -9.39 1.44 5.98
C PHE A 169 -8.98 0.10 6.63
N HIS A 170 -9.12 -0.03 7.95
CA HIS A 170 -8.82 -1.27 8.66
C HIS A 170 -9.95 -2.31 8.57
N HIS A 171 -11.15 -1.90 8.16
CA HIS A 171 -12.30 -2.79 8.09
C HIS A 171 -12.08 -3.94 7.11
N ALA A 172 -12.53 -5.15 7.47
CA ALA A 172 -12.29 -6.38 6.71
C ALA A 172 -12.74 -6.29 5.24
N VAL A 173 -13.78 -5.50 4.92
CA VAL A 173 -14.27 -5.31 3.54
C VAL A 173 -13.20 -4.71 2.60
N ASN A 174 -12.25 -3.95 3.13
CA ASN A 174 -11.18 -3.34 2.35
C ASN A 174 -10.10 -4.34 1.90
N PHE A 175 -9.94 -5.46 2.63
CA PHE A 175 -9.04 -6.54 2.23
C PHE A 175 -9.66 -7.37 1.09
N ALA A 176 -10.04 -6.70 0.00
CA ALA A 176 -10.75 -7.28 -1.13
C ALA A 176 -9.84 -7.90 -2.20
N LEU A 177 -8.53 -7.78 -2.02
CA LEU A 177 -7.55 -8.28 -2.99
C LEU A 177 -6.79 -9.46 -2.40
N THR A 178 -6.41 -10.38 -3.28
CA THR A 178 -5.57 -11.55 -2.94
C THR A 178 -4.27 -11.49 -3.72
N LEU A 179 -3.15 -11.67 -3.01
CA LEU A 179 -1.83 -11.84 -3.59
C LEU A 179 -1.44 -13.32 -3.43
N SER A 180 -1.38 -14.04 -4.54
CA SER A 180 -0.92 -15.44 -4.52
C SER A 180 0.61 -15.50 -4.58
N PRO A 181 1.23 -16.50 -3.94
CA PRO A 181 2.66 -16.73 -4.02
C PRO A 181 3.11 -16.88 -5.47
N THR A 182 4.20 -16.23 -5.84
CA THR A 182 4.81 -16.49 -7.14
C THR A 182 5.38 -17.91 -7.13
N PRO A 183 5.02 -18.81 -8.07
CA PRO A 183 5.55 -20.16 -8.10
C PRO A 183 7.08 -20.12 -8.16
N THR A 184 7.74 -20.66 -7.15
CA THR A 184 9.18 -20.84 -7.17
C THR A 184 9.45 -22.00 -8.13
N LEU A 185 10.18 -21.75 -9.22
CA LEU A 185 10.62 -22.83 -10.11
C LEU A 185 11.40 -23.88 -9.30
N PRO A 186 11.10 -25.17 -9.43
CA PRO A 186 11.80 -26.21 -8.70
C PRO A 186 13.30 -26.13 -9.02
N ARG A 187 14.14 -26.07 -7.99
CA ARG A 187 15.60 -26.17 -8.15
C ARG A 187 15.89 -27.48 -8.85
N VAL A 188 16.38 -27.40 -10.07
CA VAL A 188 16.93 -28.56 -10.77
C VAL A 188 18.12 -29.05 -9.96
N ARG A 189 17.97 -30.19 -9.26
CA ARG A 189 19.10 -30.87 -8.61
C ARG A 189 20.09 -31.21 -9.70
N GLY A 190 21.26 -30.57 -9.66
CA GLY A 190 22.37 -30.91 -10.53
C GLY A 190 22.66 -32.41 -10.39
N ARG A 191 22.69 -33.13 -11.51
CA ARG A 191 23.15 -34.52 -11.59
C ARG A 191 24.61 -34.52 -11.14
N GLU A 192 24.92 -35.11 -9.99
CA GLU A 192 26.26 -35.47 -9.64
C GLU A 192 26.79 -36.46 -10.72
N LYS A 193 27.81 -36.02 -11.47
CA LYS A 193 28.57 -36.91 -12.34
C LYS A 193 29.37 -37.83 -11.44
N LYS A 194 28.92 -39.09 -11.33
CA LYS A 194 29.82 -40.16 -10.83
C LYS A 194 30.92 -40.35 -11.85
N THR A 195 32.11 -39.90 -11.50
CA THR A 195 33.37 -40.30 -12.16
C THR A 195 33.71 -41.68 -11.70
N LYS A 196 33.92 -42.61 -12.65
CA LYS A 196 34.53 -43.92 -12.45
C LYS A 196 36.05 -43.77 -12.37
#